data_868d3f144351c8c44040fc1f0efc096e
#
_entry.id   868d3f144351c8c44040fc1f0efc096e
#
_cell.length_a   1.000
_cell.length_b   1.000
_cell.length_c   1.000
_cell.angle_alpha   90.00
_cell.angle_beta   90.00
_cell.angle_gamma   90.00
#
_symmetry.space_group_name_H-M   'P 1'
#
loop_
_entity.id
_entity.type
_entity.pdbx_description
1 polymer ?
#
loop_
_entity_poly.entity_id
_entity_poly.type
_entity_poly.pdbx_seq_one_letter_code
_entity_poly.pdbx_strand_id
1 'polypeptide(L)'
;MRAFSALEFGAVFAVGGSLLAVAVPAFFRNLSASKLTEPIEGLDRMVTNAVAYAARHPQEISFPPSAPLTPAEVPRGVRALDPRDAWQHLTWLSLDFRFTQPHAFSFKFDSELDPATQVMRFTATAHGDLDGDGVLSTFEVRGERVPGQPARVLPGMFIDREVE
;
A
#
# COMPACT_ATOMS: atom_id res chain seq x y z
N MET A 1 53.20 -1.79 -22.18
CA MET A 1 51.86 -2.21 -21.70
C MET A 1 51.82 -3.72 -21.78
N ARG A 2 51.55 -4.42 -20.67
CA ARG A 2 51.37 -5.88 -20.70
C ARG A 2 49.96 -6.19 -21.22
N ALA A 3 49.86 -6.98 -22.26
CA ALA A 3 48.59 -7.51 -22.73
C ALA A 3 48.07 -8.57 -21.74
N PHE A 4 46.79 -8.57 -21.46
CA PHE A 4 46.15 -9.59 -20.62
C PHE A 4 46.26 -10.96 -21.28
N SER A 5 46.57 -11.97 -20.47
CA SER A 5 46.59 -13.37 -20.93
C SER A 5 45.16 -13.92 -21.01
N ALA A 6 44.93 -14.98 -21.80
CA ALA A 6 43.61 -15.63 -21.89
C ALA A 6 43.11 -16.14 -20.54
N LEU A 7 44.04 -16.55 -19.64
CA LEU A 7 43.68 -16.97 -18.27
C LEU A 7 43.18 -15.81 -17.41
N GLU A 8 43.80 -14.63 -17.53
CA GLU A 8 43.38 -13.42 -16.80
C GLU A 8 42.02 -12.94 -17.29
N PHE A 9 41.74 -12.98 -18.59
CA PHE A 9 40.42 -12.72 -19.14
C PHE A 9 39.39 -13.71 -18.60
N GLY A 10 39.69 -15.02 -18.60
CA GLY A 10 38.81 -16.04 -18.07
C GLY A 10 38.47 -15.82 -16.58
N ALA A 11 39.47 -15.46 -15.77
CA ALA A 11 39.29 -15.17 -14.35
C ALA A 11 38.42 -13.91 -14.12
N VAL A 12 38.66 -12.85 -14.89
CA VAL A 12 37.83 -11.62 -14.81
C VAL A 12 36.39 -11.88 -15.19
N PHE A 13 36.13 -12.65 -16.26
CA PHE A 13 34.76 -13.03 -16.65
C PHE A 13 34.11 -13.96 -15.64
N ALA A 14 34.82 -14.91 -15.04
CA ALA A 14 34.27 -15.79 -14.02
C ALA A 14 33.87 -15.02 -12.76
N VAL A 15 34.74 -14.13 -12.27
CA VAL A 15 34.45 -13.31 -11.09
C VAL A 15 33.33 -12.30 -11.38
N GLY A 16 33.41 -11.60 -12.51
CA GLY A 16 32.38 -10.63 -12.91
C GLY A 16 31.01 -11.28 -13.12
N GLY A 17 30.96 -12.43 -13.79
CA GLY A 17 29.74 -13.21 -14.00
C GLY A 17 29.14 -13.72 -12.69
N SER A 18 29.98 -14.19 -11.75
CA SER A 18 29.51 -14.63 -10.43
C SER A 18 28.93 -13.48 -9.60
N LEU A 19 29.57 -12.30 -9.63
CA LEU A 19 29.07 -11.12 -8.95
C LEU A 19 27.73 -10.65 -9.52
N LEU A 20 27.57 -10.62 -10.84
CA LEU A 20 26.32 -10.25 -11.49
C LEU A 20 25.21 -11.27 -11.20
N ALA A 21 25.51 -12.56 -11.18
CA ALA A 21 24.55 -13.62 -10.88
C ALA A 21 23.93 -13.49 -9.49
N VAL A 22 24.64 -12.89 -8.52
CA VAL A 22 24.14 -12.64 -7.16
C VAL A 22 23.57 -11.23 -7.03
N ALA A 23 24.24 -10.23 -7.59
CA ALA A 23 23.84 -8.82 -7.45
C ALA A 23 22.54 -8.50 -8.16
N VAL A 24 22.30 -9.05 -9.35
CA VAL A 24 21.10 -8.78 -10.13
C VAL A 24 19.83 -9.30 -9.44
N PRO A 25 19.73 -10.56 -8.98
CA PRO A 25 18.56 -11.03 -8.25
C PRO A 25 18.36 -10.31 -6.90
N ALA A 26 19.45 -9.94 -6.21
CA ALA A 26 19.38 -9.19 -4.97
C ALA A 26 18.83 -7.77 -5.20
N PHE A 27 19.25 -7.12 -6.27
CA PHE A 27 18.77 -5.80 -6.68
C PHE A 27 17.27 -5.83 -6.99
N PHE A 28 16.80 -6.79 -7.79
CA PHE A 28 15.37 -6.93 -8.08
C PHE A 28 14.53 -7.22 -6.84
N ARG A 29 14.99 -8.07 -5.93
CA ARG A 29 14.30 -8.31 -4.64
C ARG A 29 14.19 -7.04 -3.80
N ASN A 30 15.26 -6.24 -3.72
CA ASN A 30 15.23 -4.98 -2.98
C ASN A 30 14.31 -3.94 -3.62
N LEU A 31 14.24 -3.90 -4.96
CA LEU A 31 13.29 -3.04 -5.67
C LEU A 31 11.85 -3.44 -5.39
N SER A 32 11.53 -4.74 -5.43
CA SER A 32 10.19 -5.24 -5.11
C SER A 32 9.82 -4.93 -3.65
N ALA A 33 10.70 -5.19 -2.69
CA ALA A 33 10.48 -4.85 -1.29
C ALA A 33 10.23 -3.34 -1.09
N SER A 34 10.96 -2.48 -1.81
CA SER A 34 10.76 -1.02 -1.75
C SER A 34 9.40 -0.59 -2.33
N LYS A 35 8.87 -1.32 -3.30
CA LYS A 35 7.54 -1.03 -3.87
C LYS A 35 6.40 -1.34 -2.91
N LEU A 36 6.57 -2.32 -2.02
CA LEU A 36 5.57 -2.75 -1.04
C LEU A 36 5.49 -1.84 0.19
N THR A 37 6.48 -1.02 0.43
CA THR A 37 6.49 -0.08 1.57
C THR A 37 5.33 0.91 1.48
N GLU A 38 5.01 1.40 0.30
CA GLU A 38 3.97 2.42 0.10
C GLU A 38 2.56 1.94 0.50
N PRO A 39 2.03 0.78 0.02
CA PRO A 39 0.72 0.33 0.42
C PRO A 39 0.67 -0.05 1.91
N ILE A 40 1.73 -0.64 2.46
CA ILE A 40 1.78 -1.03 3.88
C ILE A 40 1.74 0.22 4.78
N GLU A 41 2.59 1.21 4.55
CA GLU A 41 2.61 2.46 5.33
C GLU A 41 1.33 3.28 5.12
N GLY A 42 0.80 3.30 3.88
CA GLY A 42 -0.45 3.97 3.57
C GLY A 42 -1.62 3.36 4.34
N LEU A 43 -1.75 2.05 4.33
CA LEU A 43 -2.80 1.34 5.06
C LEU A 43 -2.62 1.47 6.58
N ASP A 44 -1.41 1.33 7.12
CA ASP A 44 -1.14 1.51 8.55
C ASP A 44 -1.56 2.90 9.04
N ARG A 45 -1.19 3.94 8.30
CA ARG A 45 -1.61 5.32 8.59
C ARG A 45 -3.14 5.46 8.55
N MET A 46 -3.79 4.89 7.54
CA MET A 46 -5.24 4.96 7.37
C MET A 46 -5.98 4.28 8.52
N VAL A 47 -5.60 3.05 8.89
CA VAL A 47 -6.29 2.30 9.95
C VAL A 47 -6.00 2.88 11.34
N THR A 48 -4.80 3.37 11.59
CA THR A 48 -4.45 4.09 12.82
C THR A 48 -5.31 5.33 12.99
N ASN A 49 -5.47 6.12 11.94
CA ASN A 49 -6.30 7.32 11.96
C ASN A 49 -7.80 6.99 12.06
N ALA A 50 -8.26 5.87 11.48
CA ALA A 50 -9.64 5.40 11.65
C ALA A 50 -9.97 5.03 13.10
N VAL A 51 -9.06 4.32 13.78
CA VAL A 51 -9.22 4.00 15.21
C VAL A 51 -9.17 5.28 16.06
N ALA A 52 -8.27 6.20 15.75
CA ALA A 52 -8.19 7.49 16.44
C ALA A 52 -9.45 8.36 16.21
N TYR A 53 -10.02 8.33 15.01
CA TYR A 53 -11.29 9.00 14.70
C TYR A 53 -12.43 8.43 15.56
N ALA A 54 -12.57 7.11 15.60
CA ALA A 54 -13.59 6.44 16.41
C ALA A 54 -13.46 6.76 17.91
N ALA A 55 -12.27 6.88 18.43
CA ALA A 55 -12.01 7.26 19.83
C ALA A 55 -12.47 8.70 20.13
N ARG A 56 -12.40 9.61 19.16
CA ARG A 56 -12.86 11.00 19.30
C ARG A 56 -14.37 11.15 19.12
N HIS A 57 -15.06 10.16 18.53
CA HIS A 57 -16.49 10.17 18.25
C HIS A 57 -17.19 8.98 18.94
N PRO A 58 -17.21 8.93 20.28
CA PRO A 58 -17.70 7.76 21.02
C PRO A 58 -19.20 7.54 20.92
N GLN A 59 -19.98 8.58 20.61
CA GLN A 59 -21.45 8.59 20.63
C GLN A 59 -22.09 8.44 19.24
N GLU A 60 -21.29 8.46 18.17
CA GLU A 60 -21.78 8.50 16.78
C GLU A 60 -21.36 7.25 16.00
N ILE A 61 -21.68 7.24 14.69
CA ILE A 61 -21.09 6.33 13.71
C ILE A 61 -19.58 6.40 13.85
N SER A 62 -18.97 5.28 14.22
CA SER A 62 -17.61 5.25 14.79
C SER A 62 -16.49 5.46 13.80
N PHE A 63 -16.77 5.33 12.49
CA PHE A 63 -15.78 5.53 11.42
C PHE A 63 -16.31 6.56 10.41
N PRO A 64 -15.43 7.22 9.64
CA PRO A 64 -15.86 8.06 8.53
C PRO A 64 -16.66 7.26 7.50
N PRO A 65 -17.52 7.92 6.68
CA PRO A 65 -18.25 7.25 5.61
C PRO A 65 -17.29 6.61 4.60
N SER A 66 -17.81 5.66 3.80
CA SER A 66 -17.02 5.07 2.72
C SER A 66 -16.55 6.13 1.74
N ALA A 67 -15.31 5.98 1.25
CA ALA A 67 -14.71 6.81 0.22
C ALA A 67 -14.38 5.96 -1.00
N PRO A 68 -14.62 6.47 -2.21
CA PRO A 68 -14.27 5.76 -3.44
C PRO A 68 -12.74 5.61 -3.58
N LEU A 69 -12.34 4.76 -4.52
CA LEU A 69 -10.94 4.61 -4.89
C LEU A 69 -10.34 5.97 -5.29
N THR A 70 -9.23 6.32 -4.69
CA THR A 70 -8.55 7.60 -4.90
C THR A 70 -7.03 7.36 -5.09
N PRO A 71 -6.44 7.81 -6.22
CA PRO A 71 -7.14 8.27 -7.43
C PRO A 71 -8.04 7.17 -8.02
N ALA A 72 -9.07 7.56 -8.78
CA ALA A 72 -10.04 6.62 -9.35
C ALA A 72 -9.39 5.66 -10.37
N GLU A 73 -8.37 6.12 -11.07
CA GLU A 73 -7.55 5.30 -11.95
C GLU A 73 -6.25 4.95 -11.24
N VAL A 74 -5.97 3.66 -11.10
CA VAL A 74 -4.72 3.17 -10.52
C VAL A 74 -3.56 3.53 -11.45
N PRO A 75 -2.49 4.16 -10.94
CA PRO A 75 -1.30 4.44 -11.75
C PRO A 75 -0.69 3.16 -12.32
N ARG A 76 -0.38 3.17 -13.63
CA ARG A 76 0.08 1.99 -14.36
C ARG A 76 1.58 2.03 -14.60
N GLY A 77 2.35 1.21 -13.88
CA GLY A 77 3.80 1.06 -14.04
C GLY A 77 4.62 2.32 -13.70
N VAL A 78 3.97 3.42 -13.32
CA VAL A 78 4.62 4.71 -13.02
C VAL A 78 4.05 5.32 -11.75
N ARG A 79 4.83 6.18 -11.11
CA ARG A 79 4.31 6.99 -10.01
C ARG A 79 3.63 8.24 -10.56
N ALA A 80 2.45 8.53 -10.07
CA ALA A 80 1.66 9.70 -10.44
C ALA A 80 1.50 10.67 -9.27
N LEU A 81 1.43 11.95 -9.56
CA LEU A 81 1.07 12.98 -8.61
C LEU A 81 -0.39 13.35 -8.83
N ASP A 82 -1.19 13.26 -7.78
CA ASP A 82 -2.60 13.59 -7.86
C ASP A 82 -2.87 15.09 -7.98
N PRO A 83 -4.00 15.47 -8.60
CA PRO A 83 -4.54 16.80 -8.50
C PRO A 83 -4.76 17.21 -7.04
N ARG A 84 -4.66 18.51 -6.74
CA ARG A 84 -4.78 19.02 -5.36
C ARG A 84 -6.13 18.73 -4.69
N ASP A 85 -7.16 18.51 -5.49
CA ASP A 85 -8.54 18.23 -5.08
C ASP A 85 -8.91 16.75 -5.00
N ALA A 86 -8.02 15.85 -5.43
CA ALA A 86 -8.29 14.41 -5.41
C ALA A 86 -8.68 13.88 -4.00
N TRP A 87 -8.05 14.41 -2.96
CA TRP A 87 -8.20 13.99 -1.56
C TRP A 87 -9.17 14.86 -0.74
N GLN A 88 -10.14 15.53 -1.39
CA GLN A 88 -11.11 16.43 -0.74
C GLN A 88 -12.36 15.70 -0.21
N HIS A 89 -12.48 14.41 -0.42
CA HIS A 89 -13.58 13.63 0.15
C HIS A 89 -13.55 13.72 1.69
N LEU A 90 -14.74 13.83 2.30
CA LEU A 90 -14.89 13.99 3.76
C LEU A 90 -14.09 12.95 4.56
N THR A 91 -14.06 11.72 4.07
CA THR A 91 -13.34 10.61 4.71
C THR A 91 -11.84 10.85 4.72
N TRP A 92 -11.27 11.28 3.60
CA TRP A 92 -9.84 11.58 3.51
C TRP A 92 -9.45 12.73 4.44
N LEU A 93 -10.30 13.76 4.52
CA LEU A 93 -10.09 14.86 5.45
C LEU A 93 -10.21 14.41 6.92
N SER A 94 -11.19 13.55 7.22
CA SER A 94 -11.41 13.02 8.57
C SER A 94 -10.30 12.09 9.05
N LEU A 95 -9.69 11.35 8.11
CA LEU A 95 -8.57 10.45 8.36
C LEU A 95 -7.21 11.15 8.26
N ASP A 96 -7.16 12.45 7.92
CA ASP A 96 -5.92 13.16 7.59
C ASP A 96 -5.05 12.35 6.62
N PHE A 97 -5.69 11.83 5.58
CA PHE A 97 -5.07 10.92 4.62
C PHE A 97 -4.99 11.55 3.23
N ARG A 98 -3.78 11.71 2.74
CA ARG A 98 -3.48 12.20 1.38
C ARG A 98 -2.05 11.85 1.01
N PHE A 99 -1.79 11.83 -0.29
CA PHE A 99 -0.43 11.84 -0.83
C PHE A 99 -0.10 13.22 -1.40
N THR A 100 1.11 13.69 -1.11
CA THR A 100 1.65 14.97 -1.63
C THR A 100 2.88 14.76 -2.51
N GLN A 101 3.32 13.52 -2.61
CA GLN A 101 4.42 13.05 -3.44
C GLN A 101 3.89 12.03 -4.47
N PRO A 102 4.57 11.85 -5.61
CA PRO A 102 4.20 10.84 -6.56
C PRO A 102 4.13 9.45 -5.90
N HIS A 103 3.02 8.75 -6.14
CA HIS A 103 2.73 7.41 -5.59
C HIS A 103 2.22 6.46 -6.67
N ALA A 104 2.27 5.15 -6.39
CA ALA A 104 1.93 4.10 -7.35
C ALA A 104 0.62 3.37 -6.99
N PHE A 105 0.03 3.65 -5.82
CA PHE A 105 -1.17 2.98 -5.34
C PHE A 105 -2.35 3.92 -5.23
N SER A 106 -3.54 3.40 -5.50
CA SER A 106 -4.81 4.05 -5.19
C SER A 106 -5.40 3.44 -3.92
N PHE A 107 -6.07 4.26 -3.13
CA PHE A 107 -6.60 3.87 -1.82
C PHE A 107 -8.11 4.01 -1.75
N LYS A 108 -8.75 3.10 -1.01
CA LYS A 108 -10.18 3.07 -0.77
C LYS A 108 -10.45 2.84 0.71
N PHE A 109 -11.54 3.40 1.22
CA PHE A 109 -12.01 3.16 2.58
C PHE A 109 -13.49 2.82 2.55
N ASP A 110 -13.85 1.66 3.04
CA ASP A 110 -15.23 1.24 3.20
C ASP A 110 -15.57 1.16 4.68
N SER A 111 -16.74 1.66 5.05
CA SER A 111 -17.28 1.51 6.41
C SER A 111 -18.73 1.03 6.35
N GLU A 112 -19.07 0.10 7.22
CA GLU A 112 -20.35 -0.57 7.25
C GLU A 112 -20.81 -0.84 8.68
N LEU A 113 -22.10 -0.56 8.95
CA LEU A 113 -22.77 -0.94 10.18
C LEU A 113 -23.55 -2.23 9.96
N ASP A 114 -23.25 -3.26 10.71
CA ASP A 114 -24.08 -4.45 10.78
C ASP A 114 -25.32 -4.17 11.64
N PRO A 115 -26.53 -4.11 11.05
CA PRO A 115 -27.74 -3.73 11.78
C PRO A 115 -28.17 -4.76 12.83
N ALA A 116 -27.78 -6.02 12.67
CA ALA A 116 -28.16 -7.09 13.59
C ALA A 116 -27.29 -7.09 14.85
N THR A 117 -26.00 -6.86 14.70
CA THR A 117 -25.04 -6.89 15.81
C THR A 117 -24.64 -5.52 16.30
N GLN A 118 -24.97 -4.47 15.57
CA GLN A 118 -24.54 -3.09 15.82
C GLN A 118 -23.01 -2.94 15.81
N VAL A 119 -22.32 -3.88 15.21
CA VAL A 119 -20.87 -3.81 15.02
C VAL A 119 -20.57 -2.94 13.81
N MET A 120 -19.79 -1.90 14.02
CA MET A 120 -19.26 -1.07 12.94
C MET A 120 -17.94 -1.65 12.43
N ARG A 121 -17.83 -1.86 11.12
CA ARG A 121 -16.60 -2.38 10.48
C ARG A 121 -16.05 -1.39 9.48
N PHE A 122 -14.77 -1.46 9.26
CA PHE A 122 -14.14 -0.80 8.12
C PHE A 122 -13.19 -1.74 7.39
N THR A 123 -12.99 -1.46 6.11
CA THR A 123 -11.95 -2.06 5.26
C THR A 123 -11.18 -0.93 4.59
N ALA A 124 -9.88 -0.90 4.82
CA ALA A 124 -8.94 -0.03 4.13
C ALA A 124 -8.26 -0.87 3.03
N THR A 125 -8.31 -0.40 1.79
CA THR A 125 -7.79 -1.13 0.63
C THR A 125 -6.80 -0.26 -0.12
N ALA A 126 -5.72 -0.88 -0.63
CA ALA A 126 -4.79 -0.29 -1.58
C ALA A 126 -4.71 -1.16 -2.83
N HIS A 127 -4.76 -0.55 -4.00
CA HIS A 127 -4.57 -1.19 -5.29
C HIS A 127 -3.40 -0.58 -6.03
N GLY A 128 -2.55 -1.41 -6.62
CA GLY A 128 -1.43 -1.01 -7.47
C GLY A 128 -1.38 -1.81 -8.75
N ASP A 129 -0.78 -1.24 -9.79
CA ASP A 129 -0.44 -1.87 -11.06
C ASP A 129 1.01 -1.50 -11.36
N LEU A 130 1.94 -2.28 -10.80
CA LEU A 130 3.34 -1.87 -10.72
C LEU A 130 4.13 -2.15 -12.00
N ASP A 131 3.66 -3.05 -12.85
CA ASP A 131 4.24 -3.34 -14.15
C ASP A 131 3.46 -2.76 -15.34
N GLY A 132 2.23 -2.28 -15.09
CA GLY A 132 1.41 -1.57 -16.05
C GLY A 132 0.61 -2.47 -16.99
N ASP A 133 0.45 -3.75 -16.65
CA ASP A 133 -0.26 -4.73 -17.48
C ASP A 133 -1.80 -4.68 -17.31
N GLY A 134 -2.29 -3.96 -16.30
CA GLY A 134 -3.71 -3.80 -15.96
C GLY A 134 -4.22 -4.82 -14.95
N VAL A 135 -3.36 -5.70 -14.45
CA VAL A 135 -3.67 -6.59 -13.33
C VAL A 135 -3.31 -5.86 -12.03
N LEU A 136 -4.21 -5.87 -11.05
CA LEU A 136 -4.01 -5.11 -9.84
C LEU A 136 -3.53 -5.99 -8.68
N SER A 137 -2.50 -5.53 -8.00
CA SER A 137 -2.23 -5.97 -6.64
C SER A 137 -3.26 -5.39 -5.68
N THR A 138 -3.61 -6.14 -4.65
CA THR A 138 -4.60 -5.73 -3.64
C THR A 138 -4.07 -6.01 -2.25
N PHE A 139 -4.13 -4.99 -1.40
CA PHE A 139 -3.80 -5.05 0.01
C PHE A 139 -5.00 -4.57 0.81
N GLU A 140 -5.43 -5.34 1.83
CA GLU A 140 -6.55 -4.95 2.68
C GLU A 140 -6.21 -5.12 4.16
N VAL A 141 -6.60 -4.13 4.95
CA VAL A 141 -6.60 -4.19 6.40
C VAL A 141 -8.01 -3.86 6.90
N ARG A 142 -8.48 -4.61 7.87
CA ARG A 142 -9.82 -4.49 8.43
C ARG A 142 -9.77 -4.09 9.88
N GLY A 143 -10.83 -3.43 10.30
CA GLY A 143 -11.04 -3.11 11.71
C GLY A 143 -12.49 -3.08 12.07
N GLU A 144 -12.75 -3.05 13.37
CA GLU A 144 -14.12 -3.06 13.89
C GLU A 144 -14.26 -2.26 15.18
N ARG A 145 -15.48 -1.89 15.47
CA ARG A 145 -15.89 -1.45 16.80
C ARG A 145 -17.16 -2.19 17.22
N VAL A 146 -17.03 -2.95 18.30
CA VAL A 146 -18.15 -3.61 18.95
C VAL A 146 -18.78 -2.63 19.96
N PRO A 147 -20.11 -2.60 20.12
CA PRO A 147 -20.77 -1.74 21.11
C PRO A 147 -20.15 -1.88 22.50
N GLY A 148 -19.84 -0.75 23.12
CA GLY A 148 -19.22 -0.71 24.45
C GLY A 148 -17.73 -1.03 24.50
N GLN A 149 -17.09 -1.26 23.35
CA GLN A 149 -15.65 -1.51 23.26
C GLN A 149 -14.94 -0.44 22.42
N PRO A 150 -13.64 -0.22 22.65
CA PRO A 150 -12.84 0.63 21.76
C PRO A 150 -12.75 0.02 20.37
N ALA A 151 -12.60 0.88 19.36
CA ALA A 151 -12.31 0.44 18.01
C ALA A 151 -10.93 -0.23 17.96
N ARG A 152 -10.81 -1.25 17.11
CA ARG A 152 -9.55 -2.00 16.95
C ARG A 152 -9.32 -2.40 15.50
N VAL A 153 -8.06 -2.53 15.12
CA VAL A 153 -7.65 -3.17 13.88
C VAL A 153 -7.68 -4.68 14.09
N LEU A 154 -8.21 -5.41 13.12
CA LEU A 154 -8.19 -6.87 13.15
C LEU A 154 -6.81 -7.37 12.72
N PRO A 155 -6.31 -8.46 13.31
CA PRO A 155 -5.00 -9.01 12.97
C PRO A 155 -4.98 -9.54 11.53
N GLY A 156 -3.85 -9.32 10.85
CA GLY A 156 -3.60 -9.79 9.49
C GLY A 156 -3.90 -8.74 8.43
N MET A 157 -3.19 -8.87 7.33
CA MET A 157 -3.40 -8.13 6.10
C MET A 157 -3.72 -9.15 5.01
N PHE A 158 -4.79 -8.94 4.26
CA PHE A 158 -5.03 -9.70 3.05
C PHE A 158 -4.17 -9.13 1.94
N ILE A 159 -3.50 -10.00 1.19
CA ILE A 159 -2.67 -9.61 0.04
C ILE A 159 -3.03 -10.55 -1.11
N ASP A 160 -3.38 -9.97 -2.24
CA ASP A 160 -3.56 -10.67 -3.51
C ASP A 160 -2.64 -10.05 -4.56
N ARG A 161 -1.88 -10.88 -5.26
CA ARG A 161 -0.94 -10.48 -6.32
C ARG A 161 0.04 -9.40 -5.88
N GLU A 162 0.83 -9.72 -4.88
CA GLU A 162 1.76 -8.80 -4.19
C GLU A 162 2.69 -7.99 -5.12
N VAL A 163 2.99 -8.48 -6.31
CA VAL A 163 4.06 -7.97 -7.20
C VAL A 163 3.51 -7.45 -8.54
N GLU A 164 2.21 -7.36 -8.72
CA GLU A 164 1.60 -6.80 -9.92
C GLU A 164 1.64 -5.26 -9.96
#